data_efd2165ac87ceba0d5db6e37ab3c00c4
#
_entry.id   efd2165ac87ceba0d5db6e37ab3c00c4
#
_cell.length_a   1.000
_cell.length_b   1.000
_cell.length_c   1.000
_cell.angle_alpha   90.00
_cell.angle_beta   90.00
_cell.angle_gamma   90.00
#
_symmetry.space_group_name_H-M   'P 1'
#
loop_
_entity.id
_entity.type
_entity.pdbx_description
1 polymer ?
#
loop_
_entity_poly.entity_id
_entity_poly.type
_entity_poly.pdbx_seq_one_letter_code
_entity_poly.pdbx_strand_id
1 'polypeptide(L)'
;RQMCIRDRGLVLWLVYLFTPMAGRAKAKEAVTDWSFLRSSRFWLLTGLLFCQNAAEQSVVGWMVTYFKDSGIIAGTLAAYTVTVMWGATLVGRLLIAFVFPLKQPRKAMVFMAVFCTAFYFAMMQTHSQLPAILLLFAFAFSMAGMNPTAVASAGKMTTVTSMGIMLPVASSGAILMPWVIGVVAESAGLAAGMMTNIVPCVGLVIFAILVARLPEE
;
A
#
# COMPACT_ATOMS: atom_id res chain seq x y z
N ARG A 1 27.31 -3.66 -11.61
CA ARG A 1 26.38 -3.12 -10.58
C ARG A 1 25.55 -4.19 -9.87
N GLN A 2 25.24 -5.33 -10.51
CA GLN A 2 24.49 -6.43 -9.87
C GLN A 2 25.31 -7.23 -8.83
N MET A 3 26.63 -7.30 -8.96
CA MET A 3 27.51 -7.96 -7.99
C MET A 3 27.46 -7.31 -6.60
N CYS A 4 27.41 -5.97 -6.51
CA CYS A 4 27.44 -5.25 -5.23
C CYS A 4 26.24 -5.51 -4.31
N ILE A 5 25.08 -5.90 -4.86
CA ILE A 5 23.87 -6.20 -4.07
C ILE A 5 23.98 -7.62 -3.48
N ARG A 6 24.49 -8.58 -4.25
CA ARG A 6 24.73 -9.96 -3.78
C ARG A 6 25.75 -9.99 -2.65
N ASP A 7 26.85 -9.23 -2.78
CA ASP A 7 27.92 -9.19 -1.79
C ASP A 7 27.46 -8.57 -0.47
N ARG A 8 26.66 -7.50 -0.53
CA ARG A 8 26.06 -6.89 0.66
C ARG A 8 25.04 -7.82 1.35
N GLY A 9 24.25 -8.54 0.56
CA GLY A 9 23.31 -9.55 1.08
C GLY A 9 24.04 -10.69 1.78
N LEU A 10 25.16 -11.15 1.21
CA LEU A 10 25.99 -12.20 1.79
C LEU A 10 26.65 -11.76 3.09
N VAL A 11 27.18 -10.52 3.14
CA VAL A 11 27.79 -9.95 4.35
C VAL A 11 26.73 -9.80 5.47
N LEU A 12 25.55 -9.28 5.15
CA LEU A 12 24.45 -9.18 6.13
C LEU A 12 24.00 -10.55 6.62
N TRP A 13 23.93 -11.54 5.74
CA TRP A 13 23.59 -12.90 6.10
C TRP A 13 24.65 -13.55 7.00
N LEU A 14 25.95 -13.36 6.70
CA LEU A 14 27.04 -13.81 7.56
C LEU A 14 27.00 -13.11 8.93
N VAL A 15 26.83 -11.78 8.97
CA VAL A 15 26.68 -11.03 10.22
C VAL A 15 25.50 -11.59 11.03
N TYR A 16 24.38 -11.88 10.41
CA TYR A 16 23.21 -12.46 11.05
C TYR A 16 23.49 -13.86 11.64
N LEU A 17 24.26 -14.71 10.94
CA LEU A 17 24.65 -16.04 11.42
C LEU A 17 25.56 -15.99 12.66
N PHE A 18 26.44 -15.00 12.72
CA PHE A 18 27.41 -14.87 13.81
C PHE A 18 26.94 -13.95 14.95
N THR A 19 25.83 -13.25 14.80
CA THR A 19 25.27 -12.43 15.86
C THR A 19 24.50 -13.33 16.86
N PRO A 20 24.95 -13.41 18.13
CA PRO A 20 24.20 -14.19 19.11
C PRO A 20 22.80 -13.59 19.27
N MET A 21 21.80 -14.30 18.79
CA MET A 21 20.41 -13.91 19.02
C MET A 21 20.12 -14.03 20.51
N ALA A 22 19.67 -12.94 21.10
CA ALA A 22 19.13 -12.95 22.45
C ALA A 22 18.13 -14.09 22.56
N GLY A 23 18.34 -14.98 23.52
CA GLY A 23 17.65 -16.25 23.61
C GLY A 23 16.16 -16.09 23.40
N ARG A 24 15.63 -16.88 22.49
CA ARG A 24 14.21 -16.94 22.15
C ARG A 24 13.45 -17.10 23.46
N ALA A 25 12.85 -16.03 23.99
CA ALA A 25 11.93 -16.15 25.10
C ALA A 25 10.99 -17.30 24.75
N LYS A 26 10.94 -18.33 25.60
CA LYS A 26 10.05 -19.48 25.40
C LYS A 26 8.69 -18.91 25.04
N ALA A 27 8.32 -18.99 23.77
CA ALA A 27 6.99 -18.63 23.34
C ALA A 27 6.08 -19.52 24.20
N LYS A 28 5.32 -18.91 25.12
CA LYS A 28 4.18 -19.58 25.74
C LYS A 28 3.46 -20.24 24.59
N GLU A 29 3.20 -21.55 24.69
CA GLU A 29 2.40 -22.27 23.70
C GLU A 29 1.16 -21.41 23.43
N ALA A 30 1.20 -20.70 22.32
CA ALA A 30 0.08 -19.88 21.91
C ALA A 30 -0.98 -20.89 21.48
N VAL A 31 -1.96 -21.12 22.32
CA VAL A 31 -3.17 -21.82 21.91
C VAL A 31 -3.63 -21.13 20.64
N THR A 32 -3.58 -21.87 19.52
CA THR A 32 -3.91 -21.32 18.21
C THR A 32 -5.43 -21.14 18.17
N ASP A 33 -5.87 -19.99 18.63
CA ASP A 33 -7.28 -19.63 18.61
C ASP A 33 -7.64 -19.11 17.21
N TRP A 34 -8.51 -19.83 16.51
CA TRP A 34 -9.02 -19.51 15.17
C TRP A 34 -10.28 -18.65 15.21
N SER A 35 -10.72 -18.21 16.39
CA SER A 35 -11.94 -17.41 16.57
C SER A 35 -11.90 -16.08 15.82
N PHE A 36 -10.69 -15.54 15.58
CA PHE A 36 -10.50 -14.30 14.81
C PHE A 36 -11.05 -14.37 13.37
N LEU A 37 -11.10 -15.57 12.75
CA LEU A 37 -11.68 -15.74 11.40
C LEU A 37 -13.18 -15.45 11.36
N ARG A 38 -13.86 -15.51 12.49
CA ARG A 38 -15.28 -15.12 12.62
C ARG A 38 -15.47 -13.62 12.90
N SER A 39 -14.38 -12.90 13.20
CA SER A 39 -14.45 -11.48 13.53
C SER A 39 -14.61 -10.63 12.26
N SER A 40 -15.70 -9.87 12.18
CA SER A 40 -15.89 -8.89 11.10
C SER A 40 -14.77 -7.85 11.05
N ARG A 41 -14.21 -7.49 12.20
CA ARG A 41 -13.09 -6.53 12.28
C ARG A 41 -11.85 -7.03 11.57
N PHE A 42 -11.54 -8.32 11.74
CA PHE A 42 -10.41 -8.96 11.05
C PHE A 42 -10.54 -8.83 9.53
N TRP A 43 -11.70 -9.16 8.97
CA TRP A 43 -11.95 -9.12 7.53
C TRP A 43 -12.02 -7.70 6.99
N LEU A 44 -12.57 -6.74 7.75
CA LEU A 44 -12.62 -5.34 7.35
C LEU A 44 -11.21 -4.72 7.26
N LEU A 45 -10.35 -5.00 8.23
CA LEU A 45 -8.95 -4.54 8.21
C LEU A 45 -8.13 -5.26 7.12
N THR A 46 -8.36 -6.55 6.92
CA THR A 46 -7.75 -7.32 5.83
C THR A 46 -8.16 -6.76 4.47
N GLY A 47 -9.46 -6.49 4.27
CA GLY A 47 -9.98 -5.88 3.04
C GLY A 47 -9.44 -4.47 2.79
N LEU A 48 -9.31 -3.66 3.84
CA LEU A 48 -8.70 -2.34 3.77
C LEU A 48 -7.25 -2.43 3.27
N LEU A 49 -6.44 -3.29 3.89
CA LEU A 49 -5.05 -3.49 3.51
C LEU A 49 -4.90 -4.14 2.13
N PHE A 50 -5.81 -5.05 1.76
CA PHE A 50 -5.86 -5.63 0.42
C PHE A 50 -6.07 -4.56 -0.65
N CYS A 51 -7.09 -3.72 -0.48
CA CYS A 51 -7.39 -2.62 -1.41
C CYS A 51 -6.24 -1.60 -1.47
N GLN A 52 -5.62 -1.30 -0.33
CA GLN A 52 -4.49 -0.40 -0.27
C GLN A 52 -3.28 -0.96 -1.03
N ASN A 53 -2.90 -2.22 -0.79
CA ASN A 53 -1.80 -2.86 -1.50
C ASN A 53 -2.10 -2.99 -3.01
N ALA A 54 -3.34 -3.32 -3.37
CA ALA A 54 -3.79 -3.40 -4.75
C ALA A 54 -3.62 -2.06 -5.47
N ALA A 55 -4.13 -0.96 -4.89
CA ALA A 55 -4.06 0.36 -5.47
C ALA A 55 -2.62 0.87 -5.61
N GLU A 56 -1.81 0.73 -4.54
CA GLU A 56 -0.42 1.21 -4.51
C GLU A 56 0.47 0.48 -5.50
N GLN A 57 0.47 -0.86 -5.47
CA GLN A 57 1.36 -1.67 -6.30
C GLN A 57 0.98 -1.64 -7.78
N SER A 58 -0.29 -1.42 -8.10
CA SER A 58 -0.73 -1.18 -9.47
C SER A 58 -0.12 0.10 -10.05
N VAL A 59 -0.11 1.17 -9.28
CA VAL A 59 0.51 2.43 -9.69
C VAL A 59 2.03 2.27 -9.81
N VAL A 60 2.68 1.63 -8.84
CA VAL A 60 4.14 1.35 -8.92
C VAL A 60 4.49 0.53 -10.16
N GLY A 61 3.71 -0.49 -10.48
CA GLY A 61 3.98 -1.41 -11.58
C GLY A 61 3.73 -0.83 -12.98
N TRP A 62 2.66 -0.07 -13.16
CA TRP A 62 2.19 0.31 -14.48
C TRP A 62 2.33 1.79 -14.83
N MET A 63 2.52 2.69 -13.86
CA MET A 63 2.49 4.13 -14.10
C MET A 63 3.57 4.62 -15.05
N VAL A 64 4.78 4.07 -14.97
CA VAL A 64 5.88 4.41 -15.90
C VAL A 64 5.50 4.07 -17.34
N THR A 65 4.94 2.88 -17.55
CA THR A 65 4.50 2.41 -18.86
C THR A 65 3.34 3.26 -19.37
N TYR A 66 2.36 3.54 -18.51
CA TYR A 66 1.21 4.38 -18.84
C TYR A 66 1.62 5.79 -19.29
N PHE A 67 2.50 6.45 -18.56
CA PHE A 67 2.94 7.80 -18.93
C PHE A 67 3.79 7.84 -20.20
N LYS A 68 4.54 6.77 -20.49
CA LYS A 68 5.28 6.65 -21.75
C LYS A 68 4.34 6.40 -22.94
N ASP A 69 3.40 5.49 -22.78
CA ASP A 69 2.45 5.09 -23.82
C ASP A 69 1.49 6.22 -24.17
N SER A 70 0.98 6.93 -23.18
CA SER A 70 0.12 8.09 -23.36
C SER A 70 0.84 9.35 -23.84
N GLY A 71 2.17 9.39 -23.84
CA GLY A 71 2.96 10.56 -24.22
C GLY A 71 2.86 11.75 -23.25
N ILE A 72 2.19 11.56 -22.08
CA ILE A 72 1.99 12.64 -21.08
C ILE A 72 3.32 13.08 -20.48
N ILE A 73 4.23 12.13 -20.22
CA ILE A 73 5.56 12.39 -19.69
C ILE A 73 6.62 11.83 -20.62
N ALA A 74 7.61 12.67 -20.98
CA ALA A 74 8.72 12.26 -21.85
C ALA A 74 9.47 11.05 -21.29
N GLY A 75 9.94 10.15 -22.15
CA GLY A 75 10.41 8.82 -21.81
C GLY A 75 11.47 8.72 -20.71
N THR A 76 12.39 9.69 -20.61
CA THR A 76 13.39 9.74 -19.53
C THR A 76 12.79 10.18 -18.20
N LEU A 77 11.88 11.15 -18.20
CA LEU A 77 11.22 11.67 -16.99
C LEU A 77 10.19 10.67 -16.44
N ALA A 78 9.55 9.88 -17.28
CA ALA A 78 8.61 8.86 -16.83
C ALA A 78 9.26 7.83 -15.87
N ALA A 79 10.56 7.54 -16.03
CA ALA A 79 11.28 6.66 -15.12
C ALA A 79 11.39 7.22 -13.69
N TYR A 80 11.37 8.55 -13.52
CA TYR A 80 11.43 9.19 -12.20
C TYR A 80 10.09 9.22 -11.46
N THR A 81 8.97 8.86 -12.09
CA THR A 81 7.66 8.84 -11.44
C THR A 81 7.61 7.90 -10.23
N VAL A 82 8.30 6.76 -10.30
CA VAL A 82 8.45 5.85 -9.15
C VAL A 82 9.22 6.52 -8.01
N THR A 83 10.28 7.30 -8.32
CA THR A 83 11.03 8.05 -7.31
C THR A 83 10.16 9.12 -6.66
N VAL A 84 9.35 9.84 -7.45
CA VAL A 84 8.39 10.83 -6.94
C VAL A 84 7.39 10.16 -6.00
N MET A 85 6.87 9.01 -6.35
CA MET A 85 5.91 8.26 -5.56
C MET A 85 6.51 7.82 -4.21
N TRP A 86 7.69 7.20 -4.22
CA TRP A 86 8.34 6.79 -2.97
C TRP A 86 8.84 7.98 -2.14
N GLY A 87 9.28 9.06 -2.79
CA GLY A 87 9.62 10.32 -2.13
C GLY A 87 8.42 10.94 -1.42
N ALA A 88 7.26 11.00 -2.06
CA ALA A 88 6.01 11.48 -1.47
C ALA A 88 5.59 10.62 -0.27
N THR A 89 5.70 9.29 -0.40
CA THR A 89 5.40 8.35 0.68
C THR A 89 6.35 8.56 1.87
N LEU A 90 7.63 8.75 1.63
CA LEU A 90 8.62 9.02 2.69
C LEU A 90 8.29 10.33 3.42
N VAL A 91 8.08 11.41 2.68
CA VAL A 91 7.71 12.72 3.25
C VAL A 91 6.41 12.61 4.06
N GLY A 92 5.39 11.96 3.53
CA GLY A 92 4.12 11.76 4.22
C GLY A 92 4.27 10.98 5.53
N ARG A 93 5.06 9.91 5.54
CA ARG A 93 5.35 9.13 6.75
C ARG A 93 6.11 9.93 7.80
N LEU A 94 7.12 10.71 7.39
CA LEU A 94 7.87 11.58 8.31
C LEU A 94 6.99 12.67 8.92
N LEU A 95 6.12 13.31 8.12
CA LEU A 95 5.20 14.30 8.61
C LEU A 95 4.20 13.72 9.63
N ILE A 96 3.65 12.54 9.37
CA ILE A 96 2.74 11.88 10.31
C ILE A 96 3.48 11.46 11.58
N ALA A 97 4.73 11.00 11.48
CA ALA A 97 5.48 10.54 12.63
C ALA A 97 5.93 11.68 13.55
N PHE A 98 6.38 12.82 12.99
CA PHE A 98 7.05 13.86 13.75
C PHE A 98 6.25 15.17 13.89
N VAL A 99 5.39 15.49 12.92
CA VAL A 99 4.71 16.80 12.86
C VAL A 99 3.23 16.69 13.18
N PHE A 100 2.53 15.72 12.60
CA PHE A 100 1.08 15.55 12.73
C PHE A 100 0.71 14.15 13.24
N PRO A 101 1.00 13.84 14.53
CA PRO A 101 0.61 12.53 15.07
C PRO A 101 -0.91 12.35 14.98
N LEU A 102 -1.33 11.22 14.44
CA LEU A 102 -2.74 10.91 14.21
C LEU A 102 -3.49 10.69 15.53
N LYS A 103 -4.22 11.71 15.99
CA LYS A 103 -5.06 11.62 17.21
C LYS A 103 -6.26 10.69 17.02
N GLN A 104 -6.82 10.63 15.82
CA GLN A 104 -7.97 9.82 15.46
C GLN A 104 -7.64 8.96 14.23
N PRO A 105 -6.94 7.83 14.40
CA PRO A 105 -6.41 7.04 13.28
C PRO A 105 -7.51 6.54 12.35
N ARG A 106 -8.68 6.16 12.87
CA ARG A 106 -9.81 5.67 12.06
C ARG A 106 -10.35 6.73 11.11
N LYS A 107 -10.57 7.96 11.60
CA LYS A 107 -11.03 9.07 10.74
C LYS A 107 -9.95 9.48 9.74
N ALA A 108 -8.70 9.50 10.18
CA ALA A 108 -7.58 9.80 9.29
C ALA A 108 -7.50 8.83 8.10
N MET A 109 -7.73 7.52 8.32
CA MET A 109 -7.79 6.53 7.24
C MET A 109 -8.90 6.84 6.22
N VAL A 110 -10.09 7.31 6.67
CA VAL A 110 -11.17 7.70 5.76
C VAL A 110 -10.75 8.90 4.90
N PHE A 111 -10.16 9.95 5.51
CA PHE A 111 -9.67 11.10 4.76
C PHE A 111 -8.59 10.70 3.75
N MET A 112 -7.62 9.90 4.18
CA MET A 112 -6.56 9.39 3.29
C MET A 112 -7.14 8.60 2.11
N ALA A 113 -8.12 7.74 2.33
CA ALA A 113 -8.76 6.94 1.29
C ALA A 113 -9.53 7.82 0.29
N VAL A 114 -10.29 8.79 0.77
CA VAL A 114 -11.05 9.72 -0.08
C VAL A 114 -10.12 10.56 -0.94
N PHE A 115 -9.10 11.19 -0.35
CA PHE A 115 -8.14 11.99 -1.10
C PHE A 115 -7.33 11.16 -2.10
N CYS A 116 -6.88 9.98 -1.71
CA CYS A 116 -6.20 9.04 -2.59
C CYS A 116 -7.05 8.72 -3.82
N THR A 117 -8.32 8.36 -3.63
CA THR A 117 -9.25 8.04 -4.71
C THR A 117 -9.50 9.24 -5.62
N ALA A 118 -9.69 10.43 -5.03
CA ALA A 118 -9.91 11.66 -5.79
C ALA A 118 -8.69 12.05 -6.62
N PHE A 119 -7.49 11.99 -6.05
CA PHE A 119 -6.25 12.30 -6.76
C PHE A 119 -5.94 11.28 -7.85
N TYR A 120 -6.21 10.00 -7.60
CA TYR A 120 -6.06 8.98 -8.63
C TYR A 120 -6.99 9.25 -9.82
N PHE A 121 -8.27 9.50 -9.56
CA PHE A 121 -9.25 9.81 -10.60
C PHE A 121 -8.86 11.07 -11.39
N ALA A 122 -8.49 12.15 -10.70
CA ALA A 122 -8.05 13.38 -11.33
C ALA A 122 -6.79 13.16 -12.20
N MET A 123 -5.84 12.33 -11.72
CA MET A 123 -4.63 11.99 -12.47
C MET A 123 -4.94 11.28 -13.79
N MET A 124 -5.91 10.35 -13.78
CA MET A 124 -6.32 9.64 -15.00
C MET A 124 -7.01 10.53 -16.04
N GLN A 125 -7.55 11.68 -15.62
CA GLN A 125 -8.17 12.67 -16.53
C GLN A 125 -7.16 13.70 -17.06
N THR A 126 -5.93 13.68 -16.60
CA THR A 126 -4.93 14.69 -16.91
C THR A 126 -4.16 14.32 -18.17
N HIS A 127 -3.96 15.29 -19.04
CA HIS A 127 -3.22 15.15 -20.30
C HIS A 127 -1.92 15.98 -20.32
N SER A 128 -1.55 16.59 -19.19
CA SER A 128 -0.36 17.46 -19.08
C SER A 128 0.62 16.91 -18.05
N GLN A 129 1.91 17.08 -18.34
CA GLN A 129 3.00 16.50 -17.54
C GLN A 129 3.03 17.01 -16.09
N LEU A 130 2.97 18.33 -15.87
CA LEU A 130 3.11 18.90 -14.54
C LEU A 130 1.96 18.50 -13.60
N PRO A 131 0.68 18.65 -13.98
CA PRO A 131 -0.43 18.16 -13.18
C PRO A 131 -0.37 16.64 -12.92
N ALA A 132 0.07 15.83 -13.91
CA ALA A 132 0.20 14.37 -13.70
C ALA A 132 1.20 14.04 -12.58
N ILE A 133 2.36 14.70 -12.56
CA ILE A 133 3.38 14.49 -11.51
C ILE A 133 2.88 14.98 -10.15
N LEU A 134 2.21 16.14 -10.10
CA LEU A 134 1.67 16.68 -8.85
C LEU A 134 0.55 15.81 -8.28
N LEU A 135 -0.34 15.30 -9.14
CA LEU A 135 -1.42 14.41 -8.71
C LEU A 135 -0.89 13.03 -8.29
N LEU A 136 0.16 12.53 -8.94
CA LEU A 136 0.85 11.31 -8.52
C LEU A 136 1.49 11.50 -7.13
N PHE A 137 2.15 12.64 -6.91
CA PHE A 137 2.70 12.99 -5.60
C PHE A 137 1.60 13.05 -4.54
N ALA A 138 0.49 13.74 -4.81
CA ALA A 138 -0.63 13.89 -3.89
C ALA A 138 -1.32 12.54 -3.60
N PHE A 139 -1.44 11.66 -4.60
CA PHE A 139 -1.93 10.29 -4.45
C PHE A 139 -1.05 9.49 -3.47
N ALA A 140 0.26 9.43 -3.73
CA ALA A 140 1.20 8.67 -2.90
C ALA A 140 1.31 9.25 -1.48
N PHE A 141 1.32 10.58 -1.36
CA PHE A 141 1.31 11.28 -0.08
C PHE A 141 0.07 10.94 0.75
N SER A 142 -1.11 10.93 0.12
CA SER A 142 -2.37 10.57 0.79
C SER A 142 -2.38 9.12 1.29
N MET A 143 -1.71 8.20 0.60
CA MET A 143 -1.61 6.80 1.02
C MET A 143 -0.55 6.54 2.08
N ALA A 144 0.39 7.46 2.29
CA ALA A 144 1.62 7.23 3.07
C ALA A 144 1.38 6.69 4.49
N GLY A 145 0.34 7.17 5.15
CA GLY A 145 -0.02 6.77 6.51
C GLY A 145 -0.99 5.59 6.60
N MET A 146 -1.60 5.17 5.50
CA MET A 146 -2.69 4.19 5.50
C MET A 146 -2.23 2.83 6.04
N ASN A 147 -1.19 2.26 5.45
CA ASN A 147 -0.68 0.93 5.80
C ASN A 147 -0.22 0.86 7.27
N PRO A 148 0.70 1.72 7.76
CA PRO A 148 1.14 1.66 9.15
C PRO A 148 0.01 1.90 10.14
N THR A 149 -0.95 2.77 9.83
CA THR A 149 -2.10 3.05 10.70
C THR A 149 -3.06 1.86 10.76
N ALA A 150 -3.33 1.21 9.63
CA ALA A 150 -4.19 0.03 9.57
C ALA A 150 -3.55 -1.16 10.31
N VAL A 151 -2.26 -1.41 10.08
CA VAL A 151 -1.52 -2.48 10.78
C VAL A 151 -1.44 -2.21 12.28
N ALA A 152 -1.17 -0.96 12.71
CA ALA A 152 -1.17 -0.58 14.12
C ALA A 152 -2.55 -0.74 14.77
N SER A 153 -3.61 -0.43 14.03
CA SER A 153 -4.99 -0.64 14.50
C SER A 153 -5.35 -2.13 14.61
N ALA A 154 -4.85 -2.94 13.68
CA ALA A 154 -5.00 -4.39 13.73
C ALA A 154 -4.20 -5.00 14.88
N GLY A 155 -2.95 -4.59 15.08
CA GLY A 155 -2.05 -5.12 16.10
C GLY A 155 -2.58 -4.99 17.53
N LYS A 156 -3.47 -4.04 17.80
CA LYS A 156 -4.11 -3.90 19.12
C LYS A 156 -5.17 -5.00 19.40
N MET A 157 -5.66 -5.66 18.36
CA MET A 157 -6.80 -6.60 18.45
C MET A 157 -6.47 -8.00 17.93
N THR A 158 -5.23 -8.22 17.46
CA THR A 158 -4.84 -9.45 16.80
C THR A 158 -3.71 -10.17 17.51
N THR A 159 -3.73 -11.49 17.42
CA THR A 159 -2.63 -12.37 17.87
C THR A 159 -1.56 -12.47 16.76
N VAL A 160 -0.39 -13.01 17.10
CA VAL A 160 0.68 -13.29 16.12
C VAL A 160 0.16 -14.16 14.96
N THR A 161 -0.70 -15.14 15.26
CA THR A 161 -1.29 -16.04 14.27
C THR A 161 -2.23 -15.29 13.31
N SER A 162 -3.09 -14.41 13.82
CA SER A 162 -4.02 -13.66 12.98
C SER A 162 -3.30 -12.64 12.07
N MET A 163 -2.23 -12.00 12.56
CA MET A 163 -1.37 -11.14 11.74
C MET A 163 -0.66 -11.94 10.64
N GLY A 164 -0.20 -13.15 10.98
CA GLY A 164 0.44 -14.08 10.02
C GLY A 164 -0.47 -14.51 8.88
N ILE A 165 -1.79 -14.43 9.03
CA ILE A 165 -2.77 -14.69 7.96
C ILE A 165 -3.21 -13.40 7.29
N MET A 166 -3.47 -12.35 8.05
CA MET A 166 -3.95 -11.07 7.55
C MET A 166 -2.99 -10.46 6.53
N LEU A 167 -1.70 -10.41 6.84
CA LEU A 167 -0.72 -9.76 5.98
C LEU A 167 -0.54 -10.45 4.62
N PRO A 168 -0.36 -11.78 4.50
CA PRO A 168 -0.31 -12.45 3.21
C PRO A 168 -1.58 -12.30 2.39
N VAL A 169 -2.77 -12.43 3.01
CA VAL A 169 -4.05 -12.21 2.33
C VAL A 169 -4.16 -10.77 1.82
N ALA A 170 -3.81 -9.79 2.65
CA ALA A 170 -3.79 -8.39 2.24
C ALA A 170 -2.78 -8.12 1.12
N SER A 171 -1.60 -8.76 1.16
CA SER A 171 -0.55 -8.59 0.15
C SER A 171 -0.91 -9.23 -1.20
N SER A 172 -1.83 -10.19 -1.25
CA SER A 172 -2.28 -10.76 -2.53
C SER A 172 -2.93 -9.73 -3.45
N GLY A 173 -3.47 -8.64 -2.91
CA GLY A 173 -3.95 -7.49 -3.69
C GLY A 173 -2.85 -6.86 -4.56
N ALA A 174 -1.61 -6.82 -4.05
CA ALA A 174 -0.44 -6.31 -4.76
C ALA A 174 -0.06 -7.14 -6.01
N ILE A 175 -0.50 -8.39 -6.08
CA ILE A 175 -0.26 -9.28 -7.22
C ILE A 175 -1.47 -9.27 -8.14
N LEU A 176 -2.66 -9.39 -7.55
CA LEU A 176 -3.90 -9.58 -8.29
C LEU A 176 -4.24 -8.36 -9.14
N MET A 177 -4.16 -7.16 -8.58
CA MET A 177 -4.61 -5.97 -9.29
C MET A 177 -3.70 -5.56 -10.46
N PRO A 178 -2.35 -5.56 -10.35
CA PRO A 178 -1.48 -5.36 -11.51
C PRO A 178 -1.70 -6.39 -12.62
N TRP A 179 -2.02 -7.64 -12.28
CA TRP A 179 -2.38 -8.66 -13.24
C TRP A 179 -3.69 -8.35 -13.96
N VAL A 180 -4.74 -7.94 -13.22
CA VAL A 180 -6.02 -7.50 -13.81
C VAL A 180 -5.82 -6.34 -14.78
N ILE A 181 -5.01 -5.34 -14.40
CA ILE A 181 -4.65 -4.23 -15.29
C ILE A 181 -4.01 -4.73 -16.58
N GLY A 182 -3.08 -5.70 -16.50
CA GLY A 182 -2.44 -6.28 -17.67
C GLY A 182 -3.44 -6.96 -18.60
N VAL A 183 -4.32 -7.80 -18.05
CA VAL A 183 -5.37 -8.51 -18.83
C VAL A 183 -6.32 -7.51 -19.52
N VAL A 184 -6.75 -6.46 -18.83
CA VAL A 184 -7.62 -5.44 -19.44
C VAL A 184 -6.85 -4.60 -20.46
N ALA A 185 -5.58 -4.30 -20.19
CA ALA A 185 -4.73 -3.54 -21.11
C ALA A 185 -4.52 -4.26 -22.45
N GLU A 186 -4.42 -5.59 -22.46
CA GLU A 186 -4.31 -6.39 -23.68
C GLU A 186 -5.56 -6.29 -24.58
N SER A 187 -6.75 -6.17 -23.97
CA SER A 187 -8.01 -6.17 -24.71
C SER A 187 -8.55 -4.77 -25.03
N ALA A 188 -8.36 -3.80 -24.13
CA ALA A 188 -8.98 -2.48 -24.20
C ALA A 188 -7.97 -1.31 -24.14
N GLY A 189 -6.67 -1.62 -24.13
CA GLY A 189 -5.60 -0.62 -24.06
C GLY A 189 -5.22 -0.25 -22.61
N LEU A 190 -4.01 0.28 -22.47
CA LEU A 190 -3.40 0.53 -21.16
C LEU A 190 -4.16 1.57 -20.32
N ALA A 191 -4.75 2.58 -20.97
CA ALA A 191 -5.57 3.58 -20.27
C ALA A 191 -6.80 2.94 -19.61
N ALA A 192 -7.49 2.03 -20.30
CA ALA A 192 -8.62 1.28 -19.76
C ALA A 192 -8.17 0.35 -18.62
N GLY A 193 -7.04 -0.33 -18.79
CA GLY A 193 -6.42 -1.14 -17.74
C GLY A 193 -6.17 -0.33 -16.48
N MET A 194 -5.53 0.84 -16.60
CA MET A 194 -5.25 1.73 -15.48
C MET A 194 -6.54 2.25 -14.81
N MET A 195 -7.60 2.53 -15.57
CA MET A 195 -8.89 2.95 -14.99
C MET A 195 -9.49 1.87 -14.09
N THR A 196 -9.21 0.58 -14.29
CA THR A 196 -9.71 -0.48 -13.38
C THR A 196 -9.18 -0.34 -11.96
N ASN A 197 -8.04 0.32 -11.76
CA ASN A 197 -7.49 0.57 -10.41
C ASN A 197 -8.34 1.53 -9.57
N ILE A 198 -9.37 2.16 -10.14
CA ILE A 198 -10.38 2.90 -9.37
C ILE A 198 -11.16 1.95 -8.46
N VAL A 199 -11.30 0.68 -8.83
CA VAL A 199 -12.05 -0.32 -8.05
C VAL A 199 -11.43 -0.53 -6.66
N PRO A 200 -10.14 -0.88 -6.51
CA PRO A 200 -9.54 -0.95 -5.19
C PRO A 200 -9.46 0.41 -4.48
N CYS A 201 -9.36 1.54 -5.19
CA CYS A 201 -9.43 2.86 -4.56
C CYS A 201 -10.81 3.12 -3.91
N VAL A 202 -11.90 2.80 -4.61
CA VAL A 202 -13.26 2.89 -4.05
C VAL A 202 -13.44 1.86 -2.92
N GLY A 203 -12.96 0.63 -3.11
CA GLY A 203 -12.93 -0.39 -2.06
C GLY A 203 -12.23 0.10 -0.79
N LEU A 204 -11.11 0.80 -0.95
CA LEU A 204 -10.36 1.41 0.15
C LEU A 204 -11.23 2.41 0.94
N VAL A 205 -12.00 3.26 0.27
CA VAL A 205 -12.94 4.20 0.91
C VAL A 205 -14.02 3.46 1.67
N ILE A 206 -14.63 2.44 1.03
CA ILE A 206 -15.70 1.65 1.66
C ILE A 206 -15.19 0.97 2.94
N PHE A 207 -14.06 0.25 2.85
CA PHE A 207 -13.49 -0.43 4.02
C PHE A 207 -13.03 0.55 5.09
N ALA A 208 -12.47 1.71 4.73
CA ALA A 208 -12.09 2.74 5.70
C ALA A 208 -13.29 3.28 6.47
N ILE A 209 -14.41 3.53 5.78
CA ILE A 209 -15.67 3.97 6.43
C ILE A 209 -16.22 2.86 7.35
N LEU A 210 -16.22 1.61 6.89
CA LEU A 210 -16.70 0.49 7.71
C LEU A 210 -15.83 0.29 8.96
N VAL A 211 -14.50 0.38 8.83
CA VAL A 211 -13.57 0.33 9.97
C VAL A 211 -13.79 1.51 10.93
N ALA A 212 -14.07 2.71 10.39
CA ALA A 212 -14.32 3.89 11.21
C ALA A 212 -15.63 3.79 12.04
N ARG A 213 -16.61 3.00 11.55
CA ARG A 213 -17.90 2.76 12.25
C ARG A 213 -17.84 1.66 13.30
N LEU A 214 -16.74 0.90 13.38
CA LEU A 214 -16.62 -0.12 14.42
C LEU A 214 -16.58 0.53 15.81
N PRO A 215 -17.26 -0.04 16.82
CA PRO A 215 -17.22 0.47 18.19
C PRO A 215 -15.77 0.50 18.72
N GLU A 216 -15.45 1.50 19.53
CA GLU A 216 -14.18 1.57 20.25
C GLU A 216 -14.27 0.63 21.46
N GLU A 217 -13.33 -0.31 21.57
CA GLU A 217 -13.10 -1.12 22.77
C GLU A 217 -12.05 -0.47 23.63
#